data_75a7b2641fb4e4e6de63601282b734bf
#
_entry.id   75a7b2641fb4e4e6de63601282b734bf
#
_cell.length_a   1.000
_cell.length_b   1.000
_cell.length_c   1.000
_cell.angle_alpha   90.00
_cell.angle_beta   90.00
_cell.angle_gamma   90.00
#
_symmetry.space_group_name_H-M   'P 1'
#
loop_
_entity.id
_entity.type
_entity.pdbx_description
1 polymer ?
#
loop_
_entity_poly.entity_id
_entity_poly.type
_entity_poly.pdbx_seq_one_letter_code
_entity_poly.pdbx_strand_id
1 'polypeptide(L)'
;MAPPARLVPEQMENLFAWLTEMREKIQPLLLSSIFHYEFVFIHPFADGNGRMARLWQTALLAKWQPIFAYLPIENQIYKFQPEYYAAISDSHRAGESTPFILFMLRMIDAVIDELLAKDVWTDSDIYVKKLLAVMEYDVSYKAKELQEMLGLKSMAGLKRNYMEPALKQGLIAMTIPDKPTSRNQRYYRIR
;
A
#
# COMPACT_ATOMS: atom_id res chain seq x y z
N MET A 1 32.81 5.90 -0.06
CA MET A 1 33.21 7.17 0.61
C MET A 1 32.47 8.29 -0.10
N ALA A 2 31.83 9.20 0.64
CA ALA A 2 31.13 10.34 0.01
C ALA A 2 32.13 11.22 -0.76
N PRO A 3 31.71 11.89 -1.83
CA PRO A 3 32.55 12.79 -2.60
C PRO A 3 33.04 13.99 -1.75
N PRO A 4 34.14 14.65 -2.15
CA PRO A 4 34.59 15.87 -1.48
C PRO A 4 33.48 16.95 -1.49
N ALA A 5 33.31 17.66 -0.36
CA ALA A 5 32.23 18.66 -0.19
C ALA A 5 32.16 19.71 -1.31
N ARG A 6 33.31 20.09 -1.89
CA ARG A 6 33.38 21.06 -3.02
C ARG A 6 32.69 20.57 -4.29
N LEU A 7 32.51 19.25 -4.48
CA LEU A 7 31.89 18.66 -5.66
C LEU A 7 30.37 18.42 -5.47
N VAL A 8 29.89 18.51 -4.25
CA VAL A 8 28.49 18.21 -3.92
C VAL A 8 27.51 19.10 -4.69
N PRO A 9 27.67 20.45 -4.79
CA PRO A 9 26.75 21.28 -5.55
C PRO A 9 26.63 20.85 -7.02
N GLU A 10 27.75 20.67 -7.69
CA GLU A 10 27.79 20.24 -9.10
C GLU A 10 27.14 18.86 -9.29
N GLN A 11 27.43 17.91 -8.41
CA GLN A 11 26.85 16.58 -8.50
C GLN A 11 25.34 16.60 -8.25
N MET A 12 24.85 17.45 -7.36
CA MET A 12 23.40 17.64 -7.14
C MET A 12 22.73 18.25 -8.36
N GLU A 13 23.33 19.29 -8.97
CA GLU A 13 22.84 19.88 -10.22
C GLU A 13 22.75 18.83 -11.33
N ASN A 14 23.79 18.03 -11.51
CA ASN A 14 23.84 16.93 -12.49
C ASN A 14 22.76 15.87 -12.21
N LEU A 15 22.54 15.49 -10.95
CA LEU A 15 21.49 14.52 -10.56
C LEU A 15 20.08 15.03 -10.93
N PHE A 16 19.78 16.31 -10.67
CA PHE A 16 18.48 16.87 -11.01
C PHE A 16 18.32 17.12 -12.53
N ALA A 17 19.40 17.47 -13.22
CA ALA A 17 19.39 17.57 -14.69
C ALA A 17 19.13 16.19 -15.31
N TRP A 18 19.82 15.15 -14.84
CA TRP A 18 19.58 13.77 -15.24
C TRP A 18 18.14 13.31 -14.97
N LEU A 19 17.61 13.60 -13.77
CA LEU A 19 16.22 13.28 -13.43
C LEU A 19 15.24 13.92 -14.42
N THR A 20 15.45 15.18 -14.75
CA THR A 20 14.60 15.95 -15.69
C THR A 20 14.64 15.34 -17.09
N GLU A 21 15.81 14.94 -17.56
CA GLU A 21 15.98 14.33 -18.86
C GLU A 21 15.42 12.92 -18.96
N MET A 22 15.57 12.13 -17.88
CA MET A 22 15.28 10.69 -17.90
C MET A 22 13.87 10.31 -17.44
N ARG A 23 13.12 11.24 -16.82
CA ARG A 23 11.79 10.94 -16.25
C ARG A 23 10.77 10.38 -17.22
N GLU A 24 10.91 10.69 -18.54
CA GLU A 24 10.03 10.17 -19.60
C GLU A 24 10.64 8.97 -20.34
N LYS A 25 11.90 8.66 -20.06
CA LYS A 25 12.67 7.60 -20.76
C LYS A 25 12.85 6.34 -19.92
N ILE A 26 12.88 6.48 -18.59
CA ILE A 26 13.12 5.38 -17.65
C ILE A 26 11.85 5.08 -16.88
N GLN A 27 11.59 3.79 -16.69
CA GLN A 27 10.45 3.31 -15.90
C GLN A 27 10.55 3.86 -14.46
N PRO A 28 9.46 4.43 -13.88
CA PRO A 28 9.51 5.18 -12.63
C PRO A 28 10.04 4.43 -11.41
N LEU A 29 9.84 3.12 -11.31
CA LEU A 29 10.41 2.31 -10.22
C LEU A 29 11.95 2.28 -10.30
N LEU A 30 12.51 2.15 -11.51
CA LEU A 30 13.95 2.19 -11.74
C LEU A 30 14.50 3.60 -11.52
N LEU A 31 13.85 4.61 -12.12
CA LEU A 31 14.23 6.01 -12.02
C LEU A 31 14.36 6.46 -10.55
N SER A 32 13.32 6.17 -9.75
CA SER A 32 13.30 6.55 -8.33
C SER A 32 14.35 5.82 -7.51
N SER A 33 14.65 4.56 -7.84
CA SER A 33 15.67 3.77 -7.16
C SER A 33 17.09 4.23 -7.50
N ILE A 34 17.35 4.59 -8.77
CA ILE A 34 18.63 5.18 -9.20
C ILE A 34 18.81 6.54 -8.51
N PHE A 35 17.79 7.41 -8.55
CA PHE A 35 17.85 8.72 -7.88
C PHE A 35 18.14 8.58 -6.38
N HIS A 36 17.48 7.64 -5.70
CA HIS A 36 17.71 7.38 -4.28
C HIS A 36 19.17 6.99 -4.01
N TYR A 37 19.72 6.06 -4.79
CA TYR A 37 21.10 5.61 -4.64
C TYR A 37 22.09 6.76 -4.84
N GLU A 38 21.97 7.50 -5.95
CA GLU A 38 22.85 8.63 -6.28
C GLU A 38 22.76 9.72 -5.21
N PHE A 39 21.56 10.03 -4.70
CA PHE A 39 21.40 11.02 -3.63
C PHE A 39 22.12 10.60 -2.36
N VAL A 40 22.02 9.31 -1.97
CA VAL A 40 22.74 8.79 -0.80
C VAL A 40 24.25 8.79 -1.04
N PHE A 41 24.69 8.50 -2.26
CA PHE A 41 26.09 8.51 -2.66
C PHE A 41 26.70 9.91 -2.59
N ILE A 42 26.05 10.92 -3.16
CA ILE A 42 26.46 12.33 -3.14
C ILE A 42 26.54 12.87 -1.70
N HIS A 43 25.61 12.43 -0.85
CA HIS A 43 25.57 12.76 0.59
C HIS A 43 25.55 14.26 0.88
N PRO A 44 24.56 15.04 0.36
CA PRO A 44 24.60 16.49 0.35
C PRO A 44 24.46 17.16 1.73
N PHE A 45 23.95 16.44 2.73
CA PHE A 45 23.70 16.96 4.08
C PHE A 45 24.64 16.35 5.11
N ALA A 46 24.88 17.08 6.21
CA ALA A 46 25.62 16.54 7.35
C ALA A 46 24.88 15.39 8.05
N ASP A 47 23.53 15.42 8.06
CA ASP A 47 22.64 14.36 8.55
C ASP A 47 21.35 14.33 7.75
N GLY A 48 20.65 13.20 7.81
CA GLY A 48 19.33 13.03 7.19
C GLY A 48 19.32 12.66 5.72
N ASN A 49 20.45 12.35 5.10
CA ASN A 49 20.54 11.99 3.68
C ASN A 49 19.64 10.80 3.31
N GLY A 50 19.62 9.76 4.13
CA GLY A 50 18.74 8.61 3.91
C GLY A 50 17.25 8.96 4.02
N ARG A 51 16.86 9.86 4.93
CA ARG A 51 15.47 10.34 5.05
C ARG A 51 15.06 11.14 3.81
N MET A 52 15.94 12.03 3.35
CA MET A 52 15.70 12.83 2.16
C MET A 52 15.64 11.97 0.90
N ALA A 53 16.52 10.98 0.74
CA ALA A 53 16.50 10.06 -0.38
C ALA A 53 15.17 9.26 -0.44
N ARG A 54 14.68 8.76 0.71
CA ARG A 54 13.38 8.07 0.79
C ARG A 54 12.21 9.01 0.48
N LEU A 55 12.25 10.24 0.98
CA LEU A 55 11.24 11.26 0.68
C LEU A 55 11.17 11.53 -0.83
N TRP A 56 12.31 11.75 -1.48
CA TRP A 56 12.39 11.94 -2.93
C TRP A 56 11.88 10.73 -3.70
N GLN A 57 12.24 9.52 -3.29
CA GLN A 57 11.73 8.30 -3.91
C GLN A 57 10.21 8.22 -3.82
N THR A 58 9.63 8.44 -2.64
CA THR A 58 8.18 8.46 -2.45
C THR A 58 7.53 9.53 -3.33
N ALA A 59 8.09 10.74 -3.39
CA ALA A 59 7.57 11.83 -4.21
C ALA A 59 7.58 11.50 -5.72
N LEU A 60 8.67 10.90 -6.21
CA LEU A 60 8.80 10.49 -7.61
C LEU A 60 7.80 9.39 -7.96
N LEU A 61 7.65 8.40 -7.10
CA LEU A 61 6.69 7.31 -7.29
C LEU A 61 5.24 7.79 -7.18
N ALA A 62 4.92 8.66 -6.21
CA ALA A 62 3.58 9.22 -6.03
C ALA A 62 3.15 10.11 -7.20
N LYS A 63 4.09 10.79 -7.84
CA LYS A 63 3.83 11.57 -9.07
C LYS A 63 3.42 10.66 -10.23
N TRP A 64 3.96 9.46 -10.32
CA TRP A 64 3.59 8.46 -11.32
C TRP A 64 2.28 7.76 -10.97
N GLN A 65 2.16 7.26 -9.73
CA GLN A 65 0.97 6.58 -9.22
C GLN A 65 0.69 7.07 -7.78
N PRO A 66 -0.42 7.82 -7.56
CA PRO A 66 -0.72 8.45 -6.26
C PRO A 66 -0.76 7.48 -5.08
N ILE A 67 -1.04 6.19 -5.31
CA ILE A 67 -1.05 5.17 -4.26
C ILE A 67 0.28 5.08 -3.51
N PHE A 68 1.41 5.35 -4.18
CA PHE A 68 2.74 5.28 -3.56
C PHE A 68 2.94 6.28 -2.41
N ALA A 69 2.15 7.35 -2.34
CA ALA A 69 2.17 8.26 -1.20
C ALA A 69 1.71 7.60 0.11
N TYR A 70 0.97 6.50 0.02
CA TYR A 70 0.38 5.78 1.16
C TYR A 70 1.03 4.41 1.42
N LEU A 71 1.94 3.96 0.55
CA LEU A 71 2.63 2.70 0.72
C LEU A 71 3.73 2.81 1.77
N PRO A 72 3.79 1.93 2.79
CA PRO A 72 4.77 2.01 3.88
C PRO A 72 6.14 1.46 3.46
N ILE A 73 6.69 1.90 2.31
CA ILE A 73 7.99 1.45 1.78
C ILE A 73 9.11 1.75 2.78
N GLU A 74 9.04 2.89 3.46
CA GLU A 74 10.02 3.26 4.49
C GLU A 74 10.05 2.27 5.66
N ASN A 75 8.87 1.82 6.12
CA ASN A 75 8.78 0.80 7.17
C ASN A 75 9.39 -0.53 6.71
N GLN A 76 9.20 -0.89 5.45
CA GLN A 76 9.78 -2.10 4.89
C GLN A 76 11.31 -2.01 4.80
N ILE A 77 11.84 -0.88 4.34
CA ILE A 77 13.29 -0.63 4.35
C ILE A 77 13.85 -0.70 5.79
N TYR A 78 13.12 -0.17 6.77
CA TYR A 78 13.53 -0.22 8.17
C TYR A 78 13.59 -1.66 8.72
N LYS A 79 12.64 -2.53 8.35
CA LYS A 79 12.67 -3.96 8.73
C LYS A 79 13.92 -4.68 8.20
N PHE A 80 14.41 -4.28 7.02
CA PHE A 80 15.55 -4.85 6.32
C PHE A 80 16.74 -3.86 6.25
N GLN A 81 16.94 -3.11 7.34
CA GLN A 81 17.98 -2.08 7.38
C GLN A 81 19.40 -2.59 7.14
N PRO A 82 19.83 -3.75 7.68
CA PRO A 82 21.15 -4.32 7.37
C PRO A 82 21.34 -4.59 5.88
N GLU A 83 20.34 -5.15 5.21
CA GLU A 83 20.36 -5.45 3.78
C GLU A 83 20.35 -4.16 2.94
N TYR A 84 19.68 -3.10 3.40
CA TYR A 84 19.73 -1.78 2.79
C TYR A 84 21.15 -1.24 2.74
N TYR A 85 21.88 -1.28 3.87
CA TYR A 85 23.27 -0.84 3.90
C TYR A 85 24.21 -1.77 3.13
N ALA A 86 23.95 -3.06 3.12
CA ALA A 86 24.68 -4.02 2.31
C ALA A 86 24.52 -3.70 0.82
N ALA A 87 23.29 -3.46 0.35
CA ALA A 87 23.02 -3.13 -1.05
C ALA A 87 23.72 -1.82 -1.50
N ILE A 88 23.76 -0.80 -0.63
CA ILE A 88 24.54 0.43 -0.90
C ILE A 88 26.03 0.11 -1.01
N SER A 89 26.58 -0.67 -0.07
CA SER A 89 27.99 -1.05 -0.06
C SER A 89 28.40 -1.88 -1.26
N ASP A 90 27.53 -2.84 -1.66
CA ASP A 90 27.76 -3.70 -2.81
C ASP A 90 27.71 -2.91 -4.12
N SER A 91 26.75 -1.99 -4.25
CA SER A 91 26.67 -1.06 -5.39
C SER A 91 27.92 -0.19 -5.50
N HIS A 92 28.38 0.34 -4.36
CA HIS A 92 29.58 1.16 -4.31
C HIS A 92 30.83 0.36 -4.71
N ARG A 93 30.93 -0.89 -4.26
CA ARG A 93 32.06 -1.79 -4.59
C ARG A 93 32.04 -2.22 -6.05
N ALA A 94 30.86 -2.46 -6.60
CA ALA A 94 30.67 -2.84 -8.00
C ALA A 94 30.83 -1.66 -8.99
N GLY A 95 30.73 -0.40 -8.49
CA GLY A 95 30.72 0.80 -9.34
C GLY A 95 29.43 0.96 -10.15
N GLU A 96 28.34 0.32 -9.71
CA GLU A 96 27.02 0.37 -10.38
C GLU A 96 25.86 0.32 -9.37
N SER A 97 24.71 0.83 -9.73
CA SER A 97 23.54 0.89 -8.84
C SER A 97 22.64 -0.36 -8.86
N THR A 98 22.95 -1.37 -9.67
CA THR A 98 22.12 -2.56 -9.85
C THR A 98 21.81 -3.30 -8.54
N PRO A 99 22.76 -3.58 -7.63
CA PRO A 99 22.46 -4.25 -6.36
C PRO A 99 21.44 -3.47 -5.52
N PHE A 100 21.56 -2.15 -5.47
CA PHE A 100 20.64 -1.28 -4.74
C PHE A 100 19.27 -1.24 -5.40
N ILE A 101 19.20 -1.13 -6.72
CA ILE A 101 17.92 -1.16 -7.47
C ILE A 101 17.17 -2.45 -7.19
N LEU A 102 17.84 -3.59 -7.26
CA LEU A 102 17.24 -4.90 -6.98
C LEU A 102 16.73 -5.01 -5.54
N PHE A 103 17.45 -4.45 -4.57
CA PHE A 103 16.97 -4.37 -3.20
C PHE A 103 15.69 -3.53 -3.11
N MET A 104 15.68 -2.33 -3.69
CA MET A 104 14.53 -1.43 -3.64
C MET A 104 13.28 -2.02 -4.32
N LEU A 105 13.45 -2.66 -5.48
CA LEU A 105 12.35 -3.35 -6.16
C LEU A 105 11.76 -4.46 -5.28
N ARG A 106 12.59 -5.25 -4.59
CA ARG A 106 12.12 -6.26 -3.63
C ARG A 106 11.37 -5.65 -2.46
N MET A 107 11.80 -4.49 -1.93
CA MET A 107 11.09 -3.81 -0.84
C MET A 107 9.72 -3.31 -1.30
N ILE A 108 9.63 -2.74 -2.50
CA ILE A 108 8.37 -2.27 -3.08
C ILE A 108 7.42 -3.45 -3.34
N ASP A 109 7.91 -4.52 -3.93
CA ASP A 109 7.17 -5.75 -4.22
C ASP A 109 6.59 -6.36 -2.93
N ALA A 110 7.40 -6.50 -1.89
CA ALA A 110 6.97 -7.01 -0.59
C ALA A 110 5.88 -6.14 0.08
N VAL A 111 5.92 -4.82 -0.09
CA VAL A 111 4.86 -3.93 0.41
C VAL A 111 3.56 -4.12 -0.37
N ILE A 112 3.66 -4.29 -1.69
CA ILE A 112 2.49 -4.54 -2.55
C ILE A 112 1.88 -5.90 -2.21
N ASP A 113 2.70 -6.94 -2.07
CA ASP A 113 2.25 -8.27 -1.66
C ASP A 113 1.58 -8.27 -0.29
N GLU A 114 2.15 -7.55 0.71
CA GLU A 114 1.55 -7.41 2.03
C GLU A 114 0.18 -6.71 1.97
N LEU A 115 0.01 -5.73 1.08
CA LEU A 115 -1.27 -5.06 0.85
C LEU A 115 -2.26 -5.97 0.15
N LEU A 116 -1.84 -6.65 -0.92
CA LEU A 116 -2.67 -7.61 -1.64
C LEU A 116 -3.07 -8.77 -0.73
N ALA A 117 -2.18 -9.24 0.15
CA ALA A 117 -2.49 -10.26 1.14
C ALA A 117 -3.49 -9.78 2.21
N LYS A 118 -3.43 -8.50 2.60
CA LYS A 118 -4.45 -7.86 3.46
C LYS A 118 -5.76 -7.62 2.72
N ASP A 119 -5.69 -7.37 1.41
CA ASP A 119 -6.81 -7.21 0.49
C ASP A 119 -7.13 -8.50 -0.30
N VAL A 120 -6.68 -9.68 0.13
CA VAL A 120 -7.26 -10.95 -0.36
C VAL A 120 -8.71 -11.00 0.13
N TRP A 121 -9.53 -10.23 -0.57
CA TRP A 121 -10.97 -10.35 -0.50
C TRP A 121 -11.28 -11.76 -0.98
N THR A 122 -11.62 -12.63 -0.05
CA THR A 122 -12.33 -13.86 -0.42
C THR A 122 -13.61 -13.43 -1.14
N ASP A 123 -14.19 -14.30 -1.97
CA ASP A 123 -15.54 -14.02 -2.55
C ASP A 123 -16.51 -13.58 -1.46
N SER A 124 -16.34 -14.10 -0.24
CA SER A 124 -17.04 -13.72 0.97
C SER A 124 -16.91 -12.23 1.32
N ASP A 125 -15.70 -11.65 1.18
CA ASP A 125 -15.46 -10.24 1.54
C ASP A 125 -16.05 -9.28 0.51
N ILE A 126 -16.08 -9.66 -0.77
CA ILE A 126 -16.75 -8.91 -1.84
C ILE A 126 -18.25 -8.83 -1.57
N TYR A 127 -18.86 -9.94 -1.14
CA TYR A 127 -20.28 -10.00 -0.80
C TYR A 127 -20.58 -9.19 0.46
N VAL A 128 -19.71 -9.24 1.47
CA VAL A 128 -19.83 -8.43 2.70
C VAL A 128 -19.75 -6.94 2.37
N LYS A 129 -18.80 -6.50 1.54
CA LYS A 129 -18.72 -5.09 1.09
C LYS A 129 -20.00 -4.64 0.39
N LYS A 130 -20.55 -5.44 -0.51
CA LYS A 130 -21.81 -5.11 -1.19
C LYS A 130 -22.96 -4.98 -0.19
N LEU A 131 -23.02 -5.86 0.83
CA LEU A 131 -24.02 -5.78 1.89
C LEU A 131 -23.87 -4.48 2.69
N LEU A 132 -22.65 -4.16 3.15
CA LEU A 132 -22.38 -2.96 3.94
C LEU A 132 -22.61 -1.66 3.14
N ALA A 133 -22.45 -1.69 1.82
CA ALA A 133 -22.69 -0.54 0.96
C ALA A 133 -24.18 -0.14 0.87
N VAL A 134 -25.10 -1.07 1.10
CA VAL A 134 -26.54 -0.81 1.10
C VAL A 134 -27.12 -0.62 2.52
N MET A 135 -26.31 -0.84 3.57
CA MET A 135 -26.71 -0.68 4.96
C MET A 135 -26.20 0.66 5.52
N GLU A 136 -27.11 1.55 5.87
CA GLU A 136 -26.79 2.79 6.60
C GLU A 136 -26.53 2.51 8.08
N TYR A 137 -25.73 3.37 8.71
CA TYR A 137 -25.54 3.32 10.17
C TYR A 137 -26.81 3.73 10.89
N ASP A 138 -27.03 3.16 12.07
CA ASP A 138 -28.19 3.46 12.95
C ASP A 138 -29.57 3.05 12.36
N VAL A 139 -29.57 2.30 11.23
CA VAL A 139 -30.76 1.75 10.60
C VAL A 139 -30.76 0.23 10.70
N SER A 140 -31.92 -0.37 11.00
CA SER A 140 -32.07 -1.83 11.05
C SER A 140 -32.96 -2.32 9.91
N TYR A 141 -32.54 -3.42 9.26
CA TYR A 141 -33.14 -3.98 8.05
C TYR A 141 -33.63 -5.41 8.27
N LYS A 142 -34.78 -5.76 7.70
CA LYS A 142 -35.17 -7.18 7.54
C LYS A 142 -34.32 -7.84 6.46
N ALA A 143 -34.10 -9.13 6.56
CA ALA A 143 -33.38 -9.87 5.53
C ALA A 143 -33.99 -9.75 4.12
N LYS A 144 -35.34 -9.61 4.05
CA LYS A 144 -36.04 -9.40 2.79
C LYS A 144 -35.76 -8.03 2.17
N GLU A 145 -35.67 -6.98 2.98
CA GLU A 145 -35.30 -5.63 2.55
C GLU A 145 -33.88 -5.64 1.95
N LEU A 146 -32.92 -6.26 2.64
CA LEU A 146 -31.55 -6.41 2.15
C LEU A 146 -31.46 -7.23 0.86
N GLN A 147 -32.28 -8.28 0.73
CA GLN A 147 -32.36 -9.07 -0.49
C GLN A 147 -32.80 -8.23 -1.69
N GLU A 148 -33.84 -7.40 -1.50
CA GLU A 148 -34.39 -6.51 -2.53
C GLU A 148 -33.36 -5.42 -2.91
N MET A 149 -32.74 -4.76 -1.94
CA MET A 149 -31.71 -3.72 -2.15
C MET A 149 -30.49 -4.24 -2.91
N LEU A 150 -30.13 -5.50 -2.69
CA LEU A 150 -29.02 -6.17 -3.39
C LEU A 150 -29.42 -6.81 -4.72
N GLY A 151 -30.70 -6.79 -5.10
CA GLY A 151 -31.20 -7.40 -6.32
C GLY A 151 -31.07 -8.92 -6.37
N LEU A 152 -31.06 -9.60 -5.20
CA LEU A 152 -30.79 -11.03 -5.12
C LEU A 152 -32.08 -11.87 -5.27
N LYS A 153 -31.99 -12.94 -6.07
CA LYS A 153 -33.13 -13.87 -6.28
C LYS A 153 -33.28 -14.91 -5.16
N SER A 154 -32.17 -15.18 -4.39
CA SER A 154 -32.12 -16.25 -3.38
C SER A 154 -31.88 -15.73 -1.98
N MET A 155 -32.83 -15.97 -1.07
CA MET A 155 -32.67 -15.70 0.36
C MET A 155 -31.56 -16.57 1.00
N ALA A 156 -31.42 -17.82 0.56
CA ALA A 156 -30.35 -18.69 1.02
C ALA A 156 -28.97 -18.16 0.60
N GLY A 157 -28.87 -17.64 -0.62
CA GLY A 157 -27.65 -16.98 -1.13
C GLY A 157 -27.29 -15.74 -0.32
N LEU A 158 -28.28 -14.86 -0.01
CA LEU A 158 -28.07 -13.71 0.86
C LEU A 158 -27.54 -14.13 2.23
N LYS A 159 -28.16 -15.10 2.89
CA LYS A 159 -27.74 -15.55 4.23
C LYS A 159 -26.32 -16.10 4.20
N ARG A 160 -26.03 -17.09 3.35
CA ARG A 160 -24.76 -17.80 3.32
C ARG A 160 -23.60 -16.94 2.87
N ASN A 161 -23.77 -16.16 1.81
CA ASN A 161 -22.65 -15.48 1.16
C ASN A 161 -22.44 -14.05 1.69
N TYR A 162 -23.48 -13.37 2.17
CA TYR A 162 -23.41 -11.98 2.59
C TYR A 162 -23.52 -11.82 4.12
N MET A 163 -24.59 -12.39 4.72
CA MET A 163 -24.92 -12.12 6.12
C MET A 163 -24.10 -12.92 7.11
N GLU A 164 -23.92 -14.24 6.90
CA GLU A 164 -23.12 -15.10 7.79
C GLU A 164 -21.67 -14.65 7.91
N PRO A 165 -20.97 -14.33 6.80
CA PRO A 165 -19.61 -13.79 6.89
C PRO A 165 -19.57 -12.44 7.60
N ALA A 166 -20.52 -11.54 7.33
CA ALA A 166 -20.58 -10.22 7.96
C ALA A 166 -20.86 -10.31 9.47
N LEU A 167 -21.73 -11.25 9.90
CA LEU A 167 -21.97 -11.55 11.32
C LEU A 167 -20.72 -12.14 12.00
N LYS A 168 -20.03 -13.08 11.33
CA LYS A 168 -18.81 -13.71 11.85
C LYS A 168 -17.66 -12.70 12.01
N GLN A 169 -17.57 -11.73 11.11
CA GLN A 169 -16.60 -10.64 11.16
C GLN A 169 -17.00 -9.52 12.14
N GLY A 170 -18.19 -9.58 12.76
CA GLY A 170 -18.67 -8.54 13.67
C GLY A 170 -18.99 -7.21 12.99
N LEU A 171 -19.26 -7.19 11.69
CA LEU A 171 -19.56 -5.97 10.92
C LEU A 171 -21.06 -5.62 10.91
N ILE A 172 -21.90 -6.62 11.14
CA ILE A 172 -23.34 -6.46 11.39
C ILE A 172 -23.75 -7.24 12.63
N ALA A 173 -24.89 -6.87 13.22
CA ALA A 173 -25.47 -7.60 14.35
C ALA A 173 -26.96 -7.83 14.18
N MET A 174 -27.47 -8.79 14.94
CA MET A 174 -28.89 -9.14 15.04
C MET A 174 -29.55 -8.32 16.15
N THR A 175 -30.77 -7.86 15.93
CA THR A 175 -31.56 -7.18 16.97
C THR A 175 -32.12 -8.15 18.02
N ILE A 176 -32.29 -9.42 17.66
CA ILE A 176 -32.78 -10.49 18.54
C ILE A 176 -31.85 -11.72 18.40
N PRO A 177 -30.63 -11.68 18.97
CA PRO A 177 -29.65 -12.76 18.78
C PRO A 177 -30.08 -14.09 19.38
N ASP A 178 -30.88 -14.10 20.48
CA ASP A 178 -31.38 -15.31 21.11
C ASP A 178 -32.47 -16.03 20.31
N LYS A 179 -33.05 -15.37 19.29
CA LYS A 179 -34.05 -15.96 18.40
C LYS A 179 -33.76 -15.60 16.94
N PRO A 180 -32.72 -16.16 16.31
CA PRO A 180 -32.28 -15.82 14.95
C PRO A 180 -33.34 -16.01 13.88
N THR A 181 -34.31 -16.92 14.10
CA THR A 181 -35.41 -17.26 13.17
C THR A 181 -36.68 -16.43 13.41
N SER A 182 -36.64 -15.46 14.33
CA SER A 182 -37.81 -14.63 14.65
C SER A 182 -38.29 -13.88 13.40
N ARG A 183 -39.65 -13.79 13.21
CA ARG A 183 -40.25 -12.96 12.15
C ARG A 183 -39.91 -11.47 12.31
N ASN A 184 -39.57 -11.04 13.53
CA ASN A 184 -39.19 -9.66 13.83
C ASN A 184 -37.69 -9.44 13.81
N GLN A 185 -36.88 -10.45 13.45
CA GLN A 185 -35.43 -10.32 13.34
C GLN A 185 -35.07 -9.23 12.33
N ARG A 186 -34.18 -8.31 12.78
CA ARG A 186 -33.57 -7.29 11.94
C ARG A 186 -32.05 -7.32 12.13
N TYR A 187 -31.35 -6.70 11.20
CA TYR A 187 -29.90 -6.62 11.16
C TYR A 187 -29.50 -5.16 11.03
N TYR A 188 -28.44 -4.78 11.72
CA TYR A 188 -27.89 -3.43 11.66
C TYR A 188 -26.38 -3.46 11.52
N ARG A 189 -25.82 -2.42 10.92
CA ARG A 189 -24.39 -2.26 10.73
C ARG A 189 -23.76 -1.76 12.03
N ILE A 190 -22.65 -2.40 12.44
CA ILE A 190 -21.83 -1.97 13.59
C ILE A 190 -20.88 -0.86 13.15
N ARG A 191 -20.69 0.13 14.01
CA ARG A 191 -19.77 1.26 13.77
C ARG A 191 -18.30 0.84 13.89
#